data_f3d67a55876e73e3e5cfd4820e471863
#
_entry.id   f3d67a55876e73e3e5cfd4820e471863
#
_cell.length_a   1.000
_cell.length_b   1.000
_cell.length_c   1.000
_cell.angle_alpha   90.00
_cell.angle_beta   90.00
_cell.angle_gamma   90.00
#
_symmetry.space_group_name_H-M   'P 1'
#
loop_
_entity.id
_entity.type
_entity.pdbx_description
1 polymer ?
#
loop_
_entity_poly.entity_id
_entity_poly.type
_entity_poly.pdbx_seq_one_letter_code
_entity_poly.pdbx_strand_id
1 'polypeptide(L)'
;VSNLGFESEKKGIIPSKKWKKEIIKESWYAGETLNSAIGQGYTLSTPLQLAVMTARIASNGKKIQPSILKQNSVNEFENINVKNNHIDLIKKGMFKVVNEQKGTAFKSKSNQLIFSGKTGTSQVKKITLEERASEDFRKKELSWKNKDHALFVGYMPSDKPKYALSVVIEHGGSGAYVAAPIAKNIFNFLHKIKI
;
A
#
# COMPACT_ATOMS: atom_id res chain seq x y z
N VAL A 1 5.80 -6.62 12.93
CA VAL A 1 6.49 -5.56 13.70
C VAL A 1 7.76 -5.23 12.97
N SER A 2 8.08 -3.95 12.83
CA SER A 2 9.32 -3.50 12.16
C SER A 2 10.54 -3.52 13.07
N ASN A 3 10.35 -3.77 14.37
CA ASN A 3 11.39 -3.83 15.40
C ASN A 3 12.20 -2.53 15.52
N LEU A 4 11.54 -1.38 15.37
CA LEU A 4 12.17 -0.07 15.55
C LEU A 4 12.28 0.36 17.02
N GLY A 5 11.72 -0.43 17.94
CA GLY A 5 11.77 -0.15 19.39
C GLY A 5 10.68 0.81 19.87
N PHE A 6 9.68 1.12 19.06
CA PHE A 6 8.54 1.93 19.51
C PHE A 6 7.54 1.07 20.30
N GLU A 7 7.20 1.46 21.51
CA GLU A 7 6.20 0.78 22.35
C GLU A 7 4.82 0.73 21.70
N SER A 8 4.45 1.74 20.92
CA SER A 8 3.18 1.86 20.21
C SER A 8 3.09 1.09 18.89
N GLU A 9 4.15 0.35 18.51
CA GLU A 9 4.19 -0.34 17.23
C GLU A 9 3.13 -1.45 17.15
N LYS A 10 2.22 -1.35 16.18
CA LYS A 10 1.17 -2.34 15.94
C LYS A 10 1.66 -3.45 15.01
N LYS A 11 1.27 -4.70 15.33
CA LYS A 11 1.69 -5.88 14.54
C LYS A 11 1.00 -5.99 13.18
N GLY A 12 -0.17 -5.34 13.00
CA GLY A 12 -1.03 -5.61 11.87
C GLY A 12 -1.66 -7.01 11.94
N ILE A 13 -2.45 -7.36 10.94
CA ILE A 13 -3.08 -8.69 10.83
C ILE A 13 -2.98 -9.16 9.38
N ILE A 14 -2.40 -10.33 9.19
CA ILE A 14 -2.54 -11.12 7.96
C ILE A 14 -3.46 -12.29 8.31
N PRO A 15 -4.75 -12.25 7.91
CA PRO A 15 -5.71 -13.25 8.34
C PRO A 15 -5.40 -14.63 7.73
N SER A 16 -5.70 -15.68 8.49
CA SER A 16 -5.62 -17.07 8.04
C SER A 16 -6.77 -17.89 8.63
N LYS A 17 -7.02 -19.06 8.06
CA LYS A 17 -8.02 -20.00 8.61
C LYS A 17 -7.78 -20.29 10.09
N LYS A 18 -6.50 -20.52 10.48
CA LYS A 18 -6.10 -20.77 11.87
C LYS A 18 -6.38 -19.55 12.72
N TRP A 19 -5.91 -18.35 12.31
CA TRP A 19 -6.14 -17.11 13.04
C TRP A 19 -7.64 -16.85 13.28
N LYS A 20 -8.49 -17.00 12.24
CA LYS A 20 -9.94 -16.77 12.39
C LYS A 20 -10.56 -17.73 13.37
N LYS A 21 -10.22 -19.02 13.29
CA LYS A 21 -10.72 -20.04 14.24
C LYS A 21 -10.30 -19.76 15.68
N GLU A 22 -9.07 -19.31 15.90
CA GLU A 22 -8.51 -19.05 17.24
C GLU A 22 -9.01 -17.75 17.87
N ILE A 23 -9.14 -16.68 17.07
CA ILE A 23 -9.42 -15.33 17.57
C ILE A 23 -10.90 -14.98 17.44
N ILE A 24 -11.52 -15.24 16.27
CA ILE A 24 -12.93 -14.90 15.99
C ILE A 24 -13.87 -16.04 16.41
N LYS A 25 -13.32 -17.27 16.57
CA LYS A 25 -14.09 -18.48 16.90
C LYS A 25 -15.08 -18.91 15.78
N GLU A 26 -14.80 -18.55 14.55
CA GLU A 26 -15.62 -18.89 13.39
C GLU A 26 -14.83 -19.62 12.31
N SER A 27 -15.54 -20.34 11.44
CA SER A 27 -14.96 -20.97 10.25
C SER A 27 -14.60 -19.93 9.18
N TRP A 28 -13.64 -20.28 8.33
CA TRP A 28 -13.25 -19.48 7.18
C TRP A 28 -14.20 -19.73 6.02
N TYR A 29 -14.76 -18.67 5.43
CA TYR A 29 -15.62 -18.72 4.25
C TYR A 29 -14.83 -18.42 2.97
N ALA A 30 -15.25 -18.98 1.85
CA ALA A 30 -14.58 -18.80 0.54
C ALA A 30 -14.48 -17.32 0.13
N GLY A 31 -15.52 -16.53 0.38
CA GLY A 31 -15.53 -15.07 0.09
C GLY A 31 -14.46 -14.28 0.85
N GLU A 32 -14.01 -14.76 2.01
CA GLU A 32 -12.96 -14.11 2.79
C GLU A 32 -11.59 -14.25 2.11
N THR A 33 -11.38 -15.35 1.37
CA THR A 33 -10.16 -15.51 0.54
C THR A 33 -10.10 -14.43 -0.54
N LEU A 34 -11.22 -14.14 -1.20
CA LEU A 34 -11.29 -13.09 -2.22
C LEU A 34 -11.05 -11.71 -1.62
N ASN A 35 -11.68 -11.40 -0.48
CA ASN A 35 -11.48 -10.14 0.21
C ASN A 35 -10.02 -9.98 0.67
N SER A 36 -9.43 -11.01 1.26
CA SER A 36 -8.04 -10.97 1.73
C SER A 36 -7.04 -10.82 0.57
N ALA A 37 -7.35 -11.41 -0.60
CA ALA A 37 -6.50 -11.32 -1.80
C ALA A 37 -6.37 -9.89 -2.34
N ILE A 38 -7.33 -9.02 -2.05
CA ILE A 38 -7.30 -7.59 -2.42
C ILE A 38 -6.96 -6.67 -1.23
N GLY A 39 -6.53 -7.23 -0.10
CA GLY A 39 -6.17 -6.46 1.09
C GLY A 39 -7.36 -5.91 1.88
N GLN A 40 -8.54 -6.48 1.70
CA GLN A 40 -9.77 -6.13 2.43
C GLN A 40 -10.10 -7.16 3.53
N GLY A 41 -11.23 -6.97 4.21
CA GLY A 41 -11.69 -7.84 5.28
C GLY A 41 -10.88 -7.63 6.57
N TYR A 42 -10.32 -8.70 7.12
CA TYR A 42 -9.55 -8.66 8.37
C TYR A 42 -8.08 -8.22 8.21
N THR A 43 -7.64 -7.90 7.00
CA THR A 43 -6.26 -7.47 6.75
C THR A 43 -6.01 -6.09 7.36
N LEU A 44 -5.05 -5.99 8.28
CA LEU A 44 -4.63 -4.74 8.89
C LEU A 44 -3.12 -4.54 8.72
N SER A 45 -2.73 -3.34 8.31
CA SER A 45 -1.32 -2.98 8.11
C SER A 45 -1.08 -1.55 8.54
N THR A 46 0.09 -1.29 9.14
CA THR A 46 0.52 0.08 9.44
C THR A 46 1.12 0.74 8.19
N PRO A 47 1.11 2.09 8.10
CA PRO A 47 1.80 2.79 7.01
C PRO A 47 3.27 2.39 6.86
N LEU A 48 3.98 2.18 7.98
CA LEU A 48 5.36 1.72 7.97
C LEU A 48 5.51 0.32 7.35
N GLN A 49 4.62 -0.62 7.70
CA GLN A 49 4.64 -1.96 7.11
C GLN A 49 4.39 -1.92 5.59
N LEU A 50 3.51 -1.04 5.11
CA LEU A 50 3.29 -0.82 3.69
C LEU A 50 4.53 -0.24 3.00
N ALA A 51 5.23 0.72 3.63
CA ALA A 51 6.48 1.27 3.10
C ALA A 51 7.58 0.20 3.03
N VAL A 52 7.73 -0.63 4.08
CA VAL A 52 8.70 -1.74 4.12
C VAL A 52 8.38 -2.79 3.05
N MET A 53 7.11 -3.17 2.89
CA MET A 53 6.67 -4.07 1.81
C MET A 53 7.06 -3.50 0.45
N THR A 54 6.82 -2.22 0.23
CA THR A 54 7.15 -1.53 -1.02
C THR A 54 8.66 -1.51 -1.27
N ALA A 55 9.47 -1.25 -0.25
CA ALA A 55 10.92 -1.31 -0.33
C ALA A 55 11.43 -2.71 -0.70
N ARG A 56 10.83 -3.77 -0.13
CA ARG A 56 11.16 -5.16 -0.48
C ARG A 56 10.82 -5.51 -1.92
N ILE A 57 9.68 -5.05 -2.44
CA ILE A 57 9.31 -5.21 -3.85
C ILE A 57 10.30 -4.44 -4.74
N ALA A 58 10.58 -3.19 -4.41
CA ALA A 58 11.47 -2.33 -5.17
C ALA A 58 12.90 -2.89 -5.27
N SER A 59 13.40 -3.51 -4.20
CA SER A 59 14.74 -4.11 -4.12
C SER A 59 14.82 -5.55 -4.67
N ASN A 60 13.87 -5.98 -5.48
CA ASN A 60 13.80 -7.34 -6.04
C ASN A 60 13.73 -8.45 -4.97
N GLY A 61 12.95 -8.21 -3.92
CA GLY A 61 12.70 -9.20 -2.88
C GLY A 61 13.75 -9.29 -1.78
N LYS A 62 14.61 -8.30 -1.64
CA LYS A 62 15.52 -8.25 -0.47
C LYS A 62 14.71 -8.02 0.81
N LYS A 63 15.03 -8.76 1.86
CA LYS A 63 14.36 -8.74 3.16
C LYS A 63 14.75 -7.48 3.96
N ILE A 64 14.60 -6.32 3.35
CA ILE A 64 14.95 -5.03 3.96
C ILE A 64 14.24 -4.88 5.31
N GLN A 65 14.99 -4.42 6.30
CA GLN A 65 14.50 -4.03 7.62
C GLN A 65 14.73 -2.53 7.80
N PRO A 66 13.73 -1.79 8.28
CA PRO A 66 13.90 -0.36 8.54
C PRO A 66 14.81 -0.15 9.76
N SER A 67 15.55 0.95 9.74
CA SER A 67 16.35 1.43 10.88
C SER A 67 16.21 2.94 10.98
N ILE A 68 16.13 3.48 12.21
CA ILE A 68 16.18 4.91 12.48
C ILE A 68 17.63 5.39 12.55
N LEU A 69 18.49 4.52 13.08
CA LEU A 69 19.91 4.85 13.19
C LEU A 69 20.60 4.63 11.85
N LYS A 70 21.38 5.60 11.43
CA LYS A 70 22.25 5.46 10.26
C LYS A 70 23.28 4.37 10.54
N GLN A 71 23.27 3.33 9.72
CA GLN A 71 24.26 2.24 9.81
C GLN A 71 25.42 2.57 8.87
N ASN A 72 26.65 2.41 9.37
CA ASN A 72 27.87 2.66 8.60
C ASN A 72 28.26 1.47 7.70
N SER A 73 27.57 0.32 7.82
CA SER A 73 27.79 -0.87 7.01
C SER A 73 26.67 -1.10 6.01
N VAL A 74 27.01 -1.55 4.81
CA VAL A 74 26.04 -2.04 3.83
C VAL A 74 25.53 -3.38 4.34
N ASN A 75 24.30 -3.42 4.82
CA ASN A 75 23.68 -4.68 5.21
C ASN A 75 23.37 -5.51 3.95
N GLU A 76 23.95 -6.69 3.86
CA GLU A 76 23.48 -7.71 2.93
C GLU A 76 22.19 -8.30 3.45
N PHE A 77 21.08 -8.04 2.73
CA PHE A 77 19.80 -8.59 3.06
C PHE A 77 19.56 -9.89 2.30
N GLU A 78 19.12 -10.92 3.02
CA GLU A 78 18.59 -12.14 2.42
C GLU A 78 17.40 -11.84 1.50
N ASN A 79 17.13 -12.73 0.57
CA ASN A 79 15.93 -12.65 -0.25
C ASN A 79 14.71 -13.22 0.50
N ILE A 80 13.56 -12.62 0.28
CA ILE A 80 12.27 -13.24 0.65
C ILE A 80 12.03 -14.46 -0.23
N ASN A 81 11.34 -15.47 0.31
CA ASN A 81 11.04 -16.70 -0.45
C ASN A 81 9.91 -16.48 -1.47
N VAL A 82 10.18 -15.66 -2.49
CA VAL A 82 9.27 -15.36 -3.61
C VAL A 82 10.05 -15.44 -4.91
N LYS A 83 9.46 -16.06 -5.93
CA LYS A 83 10.10 -16.19 -7.25
C LYS A 83 10.28 -14.80 -7.89
N ASN A 84 11.44 -14.55 -8.48
CA ASN A 84 11.78 -13.25 -9.09
C ASN A 84 10.77 -12.82 -10.15
N ASN A 85 10.28 -13.74 -10.99
CA ASN A 85 9.28 -13.45 -12.01
C ASN A 85 7.96 -12.88 -11.43
N HIS A 86 7.58 -13.28 -10.22
CA HIS A 86 6.40 -12.72 -9.55
C HIS A 86 6.66 -11.27 -9.10
N ILE A 87 7.86 -10.98 -8.60
CA ILE A 87 8.25 -9.62 -8.21
C ILE A 87 8.30 -8.72 -9.44
N ASP A 88 8.86 -9.20 -10.54
CA ASP A 88 8.93 -8.45 -11.80
C ASP A 88 7.53 -8.12 -12.34
N LEU A 89 6.59 -9.05 -12.27
CA LEU A 89 5.19 -8.81 -12.65
C LEU A 89 4.55 -7.72 -11.77
N ILE A 90 4.78 -7.75 -10.45
CA ILE A 90 4.28 -6.74 -9.53
C ILE A 90 4.89 -5.38 -9.86
N LYS A 91 6.21 -5.29 -10.05
CA LYS A 91 6.92 -4.06 -10.42
C LYS A 91 6.40 -3.49 -11.75
N LYS A 92 6.21 -4.35 -12.75
CA LYS A 92 5.60 -3.96 -14.03
C LYS A 92 4.19 -3.42 -13.86
N GLY A 93 3.37 -4.07 -13.01
CA GLY A 93 2.04 -3.57 -12.66
C GLY A 93 2.09 -2.22 -11.96
N MET A 94 2.97 -2.04 -10.98
CA MET A 94 3.15 -0.76 -10.26
C MET A 94 3.64 0.36 -11.19
N PHE A 95 4.50 0.05 -12.17
CA PHE A 95 4.91 1.00 -13.20
C PHE A 95 3.72 1.46 -14.05
N LYS A 96 2.92 0.52 -14.54
CA LYS A 96 1.74 0.80 -15.38
C LYS A 96 0.69 1.65 -14.68
N VAL A 97 0.47 1.43 -13.38
CA VAL A 97 -0.48 2.21 -12.57
C VAL A 97 -0.22 3.71 -12.63
N VAL A 98 1.05 4.12 -12.70
CA VAL A 98 1.45 5.53 -12.70
C VAL A 98 1.73 6.06 -14.10
N ASN A 99 2.32 5.23 -14.98
CA ASN A 99 2.93 5.74 -16.21
C ASN A 99 2.13 5.43 -17.49
N GLU A 100 1.19 4.48 -17.44
CA GLU A 100 0.33 4.16 -18.59
C GLU A 100 -1.05 4.86 -18.47
N GLN A 101 -1.64 5.23 -19.60
CA GLN A 101 -2.88 6.03 -19.68
C GLN A 101 -4.07 5.40 -18.94
N LYS A 102 -4.15 4.07 -18.89
CA LYS A 102 -5.19 3.33 -18.16
C LYS A 102 -4.87 3.12 -16.67
N GLY A 103 -3.73 3.59 -16.19
CA GLY A 103 -3.29 3.45 -14.81
C GLY A 103 -4.12 4.31 -13.86
N THR A 104 -4.47 3.75 -12.69
CA THR A 104 -5.33 4.44 -11.69
C THR A 104 -4.68 5.71 -11.13
N ALA A 105 -3.35 5.83 -11.17
CA ALA A 105 -2.59 7.01 -10.74
C ALA A 105 -1.97 7.79 -11.91
N PHE A 106 -2.42 7.58 -13.15
CA PHE A 106 -1.84 8.25 -14.33
C PHE A 106 -1.86 9.77 -14.24
N LYS A 107 -2.90 10.37 -13.65
CA LYS A 107 -2.98 11.82 -13.40
C LYS A 107 -1.87 12.34 -12.48
N SER A 108 -1.25 11.47 -11.69
CA SER A 108 -0.11 11.79 -10.83
C SER A 108 1.24 11.53 -11.49
N LYS A 109 1.29 11.10 -12.76
CA LYS A 109 2.53 10.96 -13.52
C LYS A 109 3.37 12.23 -13.42
N SER A 110 4.67 12.08 -13.27
CA SER A 110 5.62 13.20 -13.25
C SER A 110 6.37 13.27 -14.58
N ASN A 111 6.62 14.49 -15.04
CA ASN A 111 7.48 14.74 -16.20
C ASN A 111 8.97 14.87 -15.80
N GLN A 112 9.26 14.98 -14.50
CA GLN A 112 10.62 15.18 -13.98
C GLN A 112 11.29 13.88 -13.55
N LEU A 113 10.50 12.89 -13.16
CA LEU A 113 11.01 11.60 -12.67
C LEU A 113 10.01 10.47 -12.96
N ILE A 114 10.54 9.27 -13.12
CA ILE A 114 9.71 8.07 -13.30
C ILE A 114 9.65 7.34 -11.96
N PHE A 115 8.44 7.18 -11.42
CA PHE A 115 8.18 6.41 -10.21
C PHE A 115 7.10 5.36 -10.45
N SER A 116 7.09 4.34 -9.61
CA SER A 116 6.14 3.25 -9.65
C SER A 116 5.33 3.21 -8.36
N GLY A 117 4.06 2.79 -8.44
CA GLY A 117 3.24 2.72 -7.24
C GLY A 117 1.90 2.03 -7.44
N LYS A 118 1.12 1.97 -6.36
CA LYS A 118 -0.22 1.40 -6.35
C LYS A 118 -1.14 2.23 -5.46
N THR A 119 -2.28 2.59 -6.00
CA THR A 119 -3.38 3.21 -5.25
C THR A 119 -4.10 2.17 -4.41
N GLY A 120 -4.57 2.57 -3.25
CA GLY A 120 -5.45 1.78 -2.41
C GLY A 120 -6.63 2.64 -1.92
N THR A 121 -7.73 1.97 -1.63
CA THR A 121 -8.89 2.57 -0.96
C THR A 121 -9.34 1.57 0.09
N SER A 122 -9.21 1.92 1.36
CA SER A 122 -9.58 1.05 2.47
C SER A 122 -10.96 1.43 2.97
N GLN A 123 -11.90 0.49 2.86
CA GLN A 123 -13.28 0.71 3.27
C GLN A 123 -13.39 0.87 4.78
N VAL A 124 -14.08 1.92 5.22
CA VAL A 124 -14.36 2.20 6.64
C VAL A 124 -15.70 1.60 7.04
N LYS A 125 -16.67 1.62 6.13
CA LYS A 125 -18.04 1.14 6.37
C LYS A 125 -18.33 -0.09 5.52
N LYS A 126 -18.98 -1.09 6.13
CA LYS A 126 -19.61 -2.19 5.38
C LYS A 126 -20.80 -1.65 4.60
N ILE A 127 -20.75 -1.77 3.28
CA ILE A 127 -21.86 -1.38 2.39
C ILE A 127 -22.66 -2.64 2.08
N THR A 128 -23.97 -2.63 2.39
CA THR A 128 -24.88 -3.74 2.08
C THR A 128 -25.21 -3.79 0.58
N LEU A 129 -25.71 -4.93 0.12
CA LEU A 129 -26.16 -5.07 -1.28
C LEU A 129 -27.33 -4.10 -1.60
N GLU A 130 -28.22 -3.88 -0.65
CA GLU A 130 -29.36 -2.96 -0.77
C GLU A 130 -28.87 -1.50 -0.89
N GLU A 131 -27.91 -1.08 -0.04
CA GLU A 131 -27.29 0.24 -0.15
C GLU A 131 -26.62 0.44 -1.52
N ARG A 132 -25.93 -0.60 -2.06
CA ARG A 132 -25.28 -0.52 -3.39
C ARG A 132 -26.29 -0.41 -4.53
N ALA A 133 -27.47 -1.01 -4.41
CA ALA A 133 -28.52 -1.00 -5.42
C ALA A 133 -29.28 0.33 -5.45
N SER A 134 -29.30 1.09 -4.35
CA SER A 134 -30.04 2.34 -4.26
C SER A 134 -29.34 3.46 -5.05
N GLU A 135 -30.11 4.19 -5.87
CA GLU A 135 -29.60 5.38 -6.58
C GLU A 135 -29.20 6.50 -5.61
N ASP A 136 -29.90 6.60 -4.48
CA ASP A 136 -29.62 7.59 -3.45
C ASP A 136 -28.25 7.40 -2.80
N PHE A 137 -27.77 6.15 -2.64
CA PHE A 137 -26.45 5.89 -2.11
C PHE A 137 -25.34 6.41 -3.04
N ARG A 138 -25.52 6.34 -4.36
CA ARG A 138 -24.57 6.83 -5.36
C ARG A 138 -24.50 8.35 -5.43
N LYS A 139 -25.59 9.04 -5.06
CA LYS A 139 -25.73 10.51 -5.11
C LYS A 139 -25.44 11.16 -3.75
N LYS A 140 -25.51 10.40 -2.65
CA LYS A 140 -25.35 10.94 -1.30
C LYS A 140 -23.87 11.24 -1.00
N GLU A 141 -23.60 12.50 -0.73
CA GLU A 141 -22.29 12.90 -0.24
C GLU A 141 -22.06 12.27 1.14
N LEU A 142 -21.09 11.36 1.23
CA LEU A 142 -20.77 10.71 2.50
C LEU A 142 -20.21 11.75 3.47
N SER A 143 -20.70 11.74 4.71
CA SER A 143 -20.03 12.50 5.78
C SER A 143 -18.57 12.11 5.89
N TRP A 144 -17.71 13.04 6.28
CA TRP A 144 -16.25 12.81 6.34
C TRP A 144 -15.88 11.49 7.04
N LYS A 145 -16.48 11.18 8.18
CA LYS A 145 -16.23 9.94 8.95
C LYS A 145 -16.58 8.63 8.21
N ASN A 146 -17.41 8.71 7.20
CA ASN A 146 -17.85 7.55 6.41
C ASN A 146 -17.09 7.43 5.07
N LYS A 147 -16.21 8.37 4.74
CA LYS A 147 -15.35 8.27 3.56
C LYS A 147 -14.27 7.20 3.81
N ASP A 148 -13.94 6.46 2.79
CA ASP A 148 -12.86 5.47 2.82
C ASP A 148 -11.50 6.14 3.05
N HIS A 149 -10.53 5.40 3.57
CA HIS A 149 -9.16 5.88 3.66
C HIS A 149 -8.48 5.82 2.29
N ALA A 150 -7.81 6.91 1.90
CA ALA A 150 -7.05 6.99 0.67
C ALA A 150 -5.61 6.54 0.89
N LEU A 151 -5.13 5.57 0.10
CA LEU A 151 -3.79 5.02 0.22
C LEU A 151 -3.03 5.10 -1.10
N PHE A 152 -1.72 5.28 -0.98
CA PHE A 152 -0.79 5.08 -2.06
C PHE A 152 0.52 4.53 -1.51
N VAL A 153 1.09 3.54 -2.20
CA VAL A 153 2.45 3.06 -1.96
C VAL A 153 3.25 3.21 -3.24
N GLY A 154 4.53 3.55 -3.11
CA GLY A 154 5.35 3.71 -4.30
C GLY A 154 6.84 3.75 -3.99
N TYR A 155 7.63 3.69 -5.05
CA TYR A 155 9.08 3.79 -4.99
C TYR A 155 9.63 4.58 -6.19
N MET A 156 10.77 5.21 -6.00
CA MET A 156 11.48 5.94 -7.03
C MET A 156 13.01 5.87 -6.90
N PRO A 157 13.77 6.05 -8.02
CA PRO A 157 13.34 5.89 -9.41
C PRO A 157 12.80 4.50 -9.69
N SER A 158 12.02 4.32 -10.77
CA SER A 158 11.44 3.02 -11.11
C SER A 158 12.46 1.96 -11.51
N ASP A 159 13.55 2.39 -12.14
CA ASP A 159 14.65 1.52 -12.64
C ASP A 159 15.67 1.18 -11.56
N LYS A 160 16.10 2.17 -10.79
CA LYS A 160 17.09 2.04 -9.70
C LYS A 160 16.52 2.61 -8.39
N PRO A 161 15.63 1.89 -7.71
CA PRO A 161 14.93 2.40 -6.54
C PRO A 161 15.87 2.84 -5.41
N LYS A 162 15.70 4.06 -4.94
CA LYS A 162 16.38 4.64 -3.77
C LYS A 162 15.43 4.89 -2.62
N TYR A 163 14.19 5.26 -2.93
CA TYR A 163 13.18 5.65 -1.96
C TYR A 163 11.93 4.81 -2.13
N ALA A 164 11.34 4.41 -1.02
CA ALA A 164 10.01 3.81 -0.95
C ALA A 164 9.18 4.58 0.07
N LEU A 165 7.89 4.76 -0.22
CA LEU A 165 6.97 5.45 0.68
C LEU A 165 5.60 4.80 0.73
N SER A 166 4.87 5.12 1.78
CA SER A 166 3.44 4.89 1.93
C SER A 166 2.78 6.20 2.35
N VAL A 167 1.68 6.55 1.69
CA VAL A 167 0.83 7.68 2.04
C VAL A 167 -0.54 7.14 2.42
N VAL A 168 -1.00 7.46 3.61
CA VAL A 168 -2.33 7.11 4.11
C VAL A 168 -3.01 8.39 4.56
N ILE A 169 -4.18 8.68 3.98
CA ILE A 169 -5.01 9.83 4.34
C ILE A 169 -6.34 9.28 4.87
N GLU A 170 -6.53 9.40 6.17
CA GLU A 170 -7.76 8.97 6.82
C GLU A 170 -8.96 9.74 6.25
N HIS A 171 -10.01 8.98 5.89
CA HIS A 171 -11.23 9.51 5.29
C HIS A 171 -11.02 10.37 4.03
N GLY A 172 -9.87 10.16 3.34
CA GLY A 172 -9.53 10.91 2.12
C GLY A 172 -10.28 10.48 0.87
N GLY A 173 -11.05 9.41 0.93
CA GLY A 173 -11.90 8.91 -0.15
C GLY A 173 -11.13 8.13 -1.20
N SER A 174 -10.33 8.78 -2.02
CA SER A 174 -9.70 8.13 -3.19
C SER A 174 -8.18 8.16 -3.15
N GLY A 175 -7.55 6.99 -3.19
CA GLY A 175 -6.10 6.88 -3.29
C GLY A 175 -5.52 7.53 -4.56
N ALA A 176 -6.26 7.47 -5.67
CA ALA A 176 -5.85 8.04 -6.95
C ALA A 176 -5.86 9.58 -6.94
N TYR A 177 -6.86 10.19 -6.31
CA TYR A 177 -7.06 11.64 -6.34
C TYR A 177 -6.47 12.38 -5.14
N VAL A 178 -6.23 11.68 -4.03
CA VAL A 178 -5.74 12.30 -2.79
C VAL A 178 -4.34 11.82 -2.44
N ALA A 179 -4.13 10.51 -2.27
CA ALA A 179 -2.84 10.00 -1.79
C ALA A 179 -1.74 10.00 -2.89
N ALA A 180 -2.08 9.66 -4.14
CA ALA A 180 -1.09 9.63 -5.22
C ALA A 180 -0.48 11.00 -5.57
N PRO A 181 -1.23 12.13 -5.62
CA PRO A 181 -0.66 13.45 -5.81
C PRO A 181 0.31 13.86 -4.69
N ILE A 182 0.00 13.51 -3.44
CA ILE A 182 0.89 13.77 -2.29
C ILE A 182 2.20 12.99 -2.47
N ALA A 183 2.10 11.70 -2.80
CA ALA A 183 3.28 10.87 -3.06
C ALA A 183 4.15 11.43 -4.19
N LYS A 184 3.54 11.89 -5.29
CA LYS A 184 4.24 12.58 -6.39
C LYS A 184 5.01 13.81 -5.88
N ASN A 185 4.38 14.64 -5.05
CA ASN A 185 5.02 15.85 -4.52
C ASN A 185 6.21 15.50 -3.61
N ILE A 186 6.08 14.48 -2.76
CA ILE A 186 7.18 13.99 -1.93
C ILE A 186 8.33 13.48 -2.82
N PHE A 187 8.06 12.67 -3.83
CA PHE A 187 9.07 12.18 -4.75
C PHE A 187 9.77 13.29 -5.53
N ASN A 188 9.02 14.28 -6.02
CA ASN A 188 9.59 15.44 -6.69
C ASN A 188 10.51 16.24 -5.75
N PHE A 189 10.13 16.38 -4.48
CA PHE A 189 10.97 17.04 -3.47
C PHE A 189 12.26 16.24 -3.23
N LEU A 190 12.17 14.93 -2.96
CA LEU A 190 13.33 14.07 -2.74
C LEU A 190 14.28 14.05 -3.96
N HIS A 191 13.73 14.11 -5.17
CA HIS A 191 14.53 14.18 -6.39
C HIS A 191 15.36 15.46 -6.48
N LYS A 192 14.80 16.61 -6.03
CA LYS A 192 15.49 17.90 -6.05
C LYS A 192 16.63 18.01 -5.05
N ILE A 193 16.47 17.45 -3.85
CA ILE A 193 17.47 17.56 -2.78
C ILE A 193 18.64 16.60 -2.91
N LYS A 194 18.64 15.70 -3.92
CA LYS A 194 19.74 14.76 -4.24
C LYS A 194 20.37 14.08 -3.01
N ILE A 195 19.53 13.60 -2.06
CA ILE A 195 20.00 12.82 -0.91
C ILE A 195 20.48 11.44 -1.36
#